data_11661cadba8227fb6f6edfc3b4b3ec7b
#
_entry.id   11661cadba8227fb6f6edfc3b4b3ec7b
#
_cell.length_a   1.000
_cell.length_b   1.000
_cell.length_c   1.000
_cell.angle_alpha   90.00
_cell.angle_beta   90.00
_cell.angle_gamma   90.00
#
_symmetry.space_group_name_H-M   'P 1'
#
loop_
_entity.id
_entity.type
_entity.pdbx_description
1 polymer ?
#
loop_
_entity_poly.entity_id
_entity_poly.type
_entity_poly.pdbx_seq_one_letter_code
_entity_poly.pdbx_strand_id
1 'polypeptide(L)'
;VYKRQEGYSGGGETMSRVMGMQPELYTAYLQCSSQWDGAYDKVVNSRTPVYFVIGEKDEYYGSEPSRKAYNELHSLYRQQGLSDSDIDKLLVLDIKPTSYFTSKGITNQHGYGGSLFVRDESIMNWLFAKVR
;
A
#
# COMPACT_ATOMS: atom_id res chain seq x y z
N VAL A 1 -2.55 -17.32 13.15
CA VAL A 1 -1.30 -16.54 13.03
C VAL A 1 -1.51 -15.33 12.15
N TYR A 2 -1.19 -14.14 12.66
CA TYR A 2 -1.31 -12.89 11.89
C TYR A 2 -0.01 -12.64 11.14
N LYS A 3 -0.09 -12.69 9.82
CA LYS A 3 1.04 -12.38 8.92
C LYS A 3 0.82 -11.01 8.29
N ARG A 4 1.61 -10.05 8.68
CA ARG A 4 1.63 -8.73 8.08
C ARG A 4 2.86 -8.63 7.21
N GLN A 5 2.70 -8.13 6.01
CA GLN A 5 3.76 -8.12 5.00
C GLN A 5 4.03 -6.71 4.53
N GLU A 6 5.28 -6.42 4.25
CA GLU A 6 5.72 -5.19 3.61
C GLU A 6 6.50 -5.54 2.34
N GLY A 7 6.38 -4.68 1.33
CA GLY A 7 7.19 -4.76 0.11
C GLY A 7 7.65 -3.37 -0.32
N TYR A 8 8.95 -3.22 -0.56
CA TYR A 8 9.56 -1.98 -0.98
C TYR A 8 10.15 -2.13 -2.40
N SER A 9 9.85 -1.15 -3.28
CA SER A 9 10.41 -1.07 -4.63
C SER A 9 10.19 -2.37 -5.41
N GLY A 10 11.23 -3.01 -5.92
CA GLY A 10 11.13 -4.31 -6.60
C GLY A 10 10.52 -5.40 -5.73
N GLY A 11 10.76 -5.39 -4.42
CA GLY A 11 10.09 -6.26 -3.45
C GLY A 11 8.59 -6.03 -3.40
N GLY A 12 8.14 -4.78 -3.58
CA GLY A 12 6.72 -4.43 -3.68
C GLY A 12 6.08 -4.97 -4.96
N GLU A 13 6.78 -4.89 -6.09
CA GLU A 13 6.30 -5.50 -7.34
C GLU A 13 6.09 -7.01 -7.17
N THR A 14 7.07 -7.69 -6.59
CA THR A 14 6.99 -9.13 -6.34
C THR A 14 5.85 -9.47 -5.38
N MET A 15 5.76 -8.75 -4.25
CA MET A 15 4.70 -8.99 -3.28
C MET A 15 3.30 -8.68 -3.82
N SER A 16 3.16 -7.70 -4.69
CA SER A 16 1.86 -7.43 -5.33
C SER A 16 1.38 -8.59 -6.18
N ARG A 17 2.30 -9.30 -6.84
CA ARG A 17 1.97 -10.53 -7.56
C ARG A 17 1.54 -11.65 -6.62
N VAL A 18 2.22 -11.80 -5.49
CA VAL A 18 1.84 -12.78 -4.45
C VAL A 18 0.45 -12.44 -3.90
N MET A 19 0.19 -11.16 -3.62
CA MET A 19 -1.13 -10.69 -3.15
C MET A 19 -2.23 -10.93 -4.19
N GLY A 20 -1.90 -10.84 -5.48
CA GLY A 20 -2.84 -11.17 -6.55
C GLY A 20 -3.17 -12.67 -6.64
N MET A 21 -2.32 -13.52 -6.10
CA MET A 21 -2.49 -14.98 -6.14
C MET A 21 -3.06 -15.57 -4.84
N GLN A 22 -2.54 -15.16 -3.68
CA GLN A 22 -2.88 -15.75 -2.38
C GLN A 22 -2.96 -14.69 -1.27
N PRO A 23 -3.82 -13.66 -1.41
CA PRO A 23 -3.91 -12.60 -0.40
C PRO A 23 -4.42 -13.10 0.96
N GLU A 24 -5.17 -14.19 0.96
CA GLU A 24 -5.73 -14.79 2.18
C GLU A 24 -4.68 -15.31 3.16
N LEU A 25 -3.44 -15.47 2.72
CA LEU A 25 -2.33 -15.84 3.60
C LEU A 25 -1.90 -14.70 4.53
N TYR A 26 -2.31 -13.46 4.21
CA TYR A 26 -1.84 -12.28 4.91
C TYR A 26 -2.98 -11.55 5.61
N THR A 27 -2.69 -11.02 6.77
CA THR A 27 -3.63 -10.19 7.57
C THR A 27 -3.73 -8.78 7.00
N ALA A 28 -2.63 -8.25 6.48
CA ALA A 28 -2.54 -6.93 5.84
C ALA A 28 -1.25 -6.83 5.03
N TYR A 29 -1.24 -5.91 4.06
CA TYR A 29 -0.09 -5.64 3.21
C TYR A 29 0.21 -4.14 3.15
N LEU A 30 1.49 -3.81 3.33
CA LEU A 30 2.03 -2.45 3.17
C LEU A 30 2.92 -2.40 1.93
N GLN A 31 2.52 -1.61 0.95
CA GLN A 31 3.32 -1.39 -0.26
C GLN A 31 4.01 -0.04 -0.19
N CYS A 32 5.34 -0.06 -0.20
CA CYS A 32 6.18 1.10 -0.08
C CYS A 32 6.92 1.40 -1.39
N SER A 33 6.76 2.60 -1.92
CA SER A 33 7.57 3.14 -3.04
C SER A 33 7.67 2.17 -4.21
N SER A 34 6.53 1.66 -4.70
CA SER A 34 6.49 0.61 -5.70
C SER A 34 5.30 0.78 -6.66
N GLN A 35 5.12 -0.18 -7.53
CA GLN A 35 3.95 -0.31 -8.39
C GLN A 35 3.29 -1.68 -8.16
N TRP A 36 2.01 -1.76 -8.49
CA TRP A 36 1.24 -2.99 -8.37
C TRP A 36 1.27 -3.76 -9.71
N ASP A 37 1.80 -4.97 -9.68
CA ASP A 37 1.91 -5.84 -10.86
C ASP A 37 0.99 -7.07 -10.77
N GLY A 38 0.23 -7.20 -9.68
CA GLY A 38 -0.64 -8.35 -9.45
C GLY A 38 -2.07 -8.14 -9.96
N ALA A 39 -2.87 -9.19 -9.89
CA ALA A 39 -4.31 -9.11 -10.11
C ALA A 39 -5.01 -8.53 -8.87
N TYR A 40 -6.25 -8.08 -9.03
CA TYR A 40 -7.01 -7.42 -7.97
C TYR A 40 -8.14 -8.26 -7.39
N ASP A 41 -8.72 -9.15 -8.19
CA ASP A 41 -9.96 -9.87 -7.86
C ASP A 41 -9.89 -10.67 -6.57
N LYS A 42 -8.80 -11.38 -6.32
CA LYS A 42 -8.64 -12.18 -5.10
C LYS A 42 -8.42 -11.30 -3.87
N VAL A 43 -7.74 -10.15 -4.02
CA VAL A 43 -7.57 -9.18 -2.93
C VAL A 43 -8.94 -8.68 -2.47
N VAL A 44 -9.79 -8.32 -3.42
CA VAL A 44 -11.15 -7.84 -3.14
C VAL A 44 -11.99 -8.95 -2.51
N ASN A 45 -11.92 -10.16 -3.05
CA ASN A 45 -12.71 -11.29 -2.54
C ASN A 45 -12.30 -11.69 -1.11
N SER A 46 -11.02 -11.64 -0.79
CA SER A 46 -10.51 -11.93 0.56
C SER A 46 -10.63 -10.76 1.52
N ARG A 47 -10.87 -9.54 1.00
CA ARG A 47 -10.87 -8.30 1.76
C ARG A 47 -9.58 -8.09 2.56
N THR A 48 -8.45 -8.47 1.98
CA THR A 48 -7.15 -8.26 2.62
C THR A 48 -6.80 -6.77 2.58
N PRO A 49 -6.57 -6.13 3.74
CA PRO A 49 -6.25 -4.70 3.78
C PRO A 49 -4.92 -4.39 3.10
N VAL A 50 -4.89 -3.30 2.33
CA VAL A 50 -3.69 -2.83 1.63
C VAL A 50 -3.49 -1.34 1.90
N TYR A 51 -2.27 -0.99 2.30
CA TYR A 51 -1.81 0.38 2.47
C TYR A 51 -0.78 0.70 1.41
N PHE A 52 -1.08 1.67 0.54
CA PHE A 52 -0.14 2.18 -0.45
C PHE A 52 0.50 3.45 0.08
N VAL A 53 1.83 3.49 0.17
CA VAL A 53 2.57 4.70 0.53
C VAL A 53 3.72 4.93 -0.43
N ILE A 54 3.83 6.17 -0.91
CA ILE A 54 4.85 6.58 -1.87
C ILE A 54 5.04 8.10 -1.79
N GLY A 55 6.24 8.58 -2.08
CA GLY A 55 6.47 10.00 -2.24
C GLY A 55 5.76 10.56 -3.47
N GLU A 56 5.20 11.77 -3.37
CA GLU A 56 4.50 12.41 -4.49
C GLU A 56 5.40 12.58 -5.71
N LYS A 57 6.71 12.71 -5.49
CA LYS A 57 7.73 12.85 -6.54
C LYS A 57 8.75 11.73 -6.48
N ASP A 58 8.28 10.51 -6.21
CA ASP A 58 9.15 9.33 -6.28
C ASP A 58 9.86 9.30 -7.63
N GLU A 59 11.18 9.28 -7.58
CA GLU A 59 12.01 9.45 -8.77
C GLU A 59 11.99 8.25 -9.70
N TYR A 60 11.58 7.09 -9.20
CA TYR A 60 11.56 5.87 -9.99
C TYR A 60 10.18 5.57 -10.58
N TYR A 61 9.14 5.58 -9.75
CA TYR A 61 7.78 5.21 -10.18
C TYR A 61 6.84 6.40 -10.36
N GLY A 62 7.09 7.53 -9.67
CA GLY A 62 6.06 8.54 -9.49
C GLY A 62 4.92 7.99 -8.62
N SER A 63 3.88 8.79 -8.41
CA SER A 63 2.74 8.39 -7.58
C SER A 63 1.58 7.74 -8.37
N GLU A 64 1.56 7.87 -9.68
CA GLU A 64 0.43 7.42 -10.51
C GLU A 64 0.17 5.90 -10.47
N PRO A 65 1.19 5.02 -10.52
CA PRO A 65 0.91 3.58 -10.41
C PRO A 65 0.21 3.18 -9.12
N SER A 66 0.57 3.80 -7.98
CA SER A 66 -0.10 3.55 -6.69
C SER A 66 -1.53 4.08 -6.70
N ARG A 67 -1.76 5.26 -7.29
CA ARG A 67 -3.12 5.81 -7.45
C ARG A 67 -3.99 4.88 -8.29
N LYS A 68 -3.45 4.38 -9.39
CA LYS A 68 -4.16 3.47 -10.28
C LYS A 68 -4.58 2.20 -9.55
N ALA A 69 -3.66 1.56 -8.84
CA ALA A 69 -3.96 0.33 -8.10
C ALA A 69 -5.01 0.57 -7.01
N TYR A 70 -4.88 1.66 -6.25
CA TYR A 70 -5.87 2.05 -5.26
C TYR A 70 -7.25 2.25 -5.90
N ASN A 71 -7.32 2.99 -7.00
CA ASN A 71 -8.59 3.28 -7.68
C ASN A 71 -9.24 2.00 -8.22
N GLU A 72 -8.47 1.08 -8.76
CA GLU A 72 -8.98 -0.21 -9.25
C GLU A 72 -9.58 -1.03 -8.11
N LEU A 73 -8.87 -1.18 -7.01
CA LEU A 73 -9.37 -1.89 -5.83
C LEU A 73 -10.60 -1.20 -5.24
N HIS A 74 -10.57 0.11 -5.13
CA HIS A 74 -11.68 0.90 -4.63
C HIS A 74 -12.94 0.69 -5.47
N SER A 75 -12.79 0.75 -6.80
CA SER A 75 -13.88 0.55 -7.75
C SER A 75 -14.50 -0.86 -7.61
N LEU A 76 -13.67 -1.89 -7.46
CA LEU A 76 -14.14 -3.25 -7.29
C LEU A 76 -14.89 -3.44 -5.97
N TYR A 77 -14.45 -2.82 -4.89
CA TYR A 77 -15.20 -2.83 -3.62
C TYR A 77 -16.53 -2.11 -3.72
N ARG A 78 -16.58 -1.00 -4.45
CA ARG A 78 -17.84 -0.29 -4.73
C ARG A 78 -18.80 -1.19 -5.50
N GLN A 79 -18.32 -1.92 -6.49
CA GLN A 79 -19.15 -2.88 -7.26
C GLN A 79 -19.70 -4.00 -6.38
N GLN A 80 -18.99 -4.36 -5.30
CA GLN A 80 -19.50 -5.31 -4.30
C GLN A 80 -20.49 -4.69 -3.30
N GLY A 81 -20.77 -3.40 -3.41
CA GLY A 81 -21.71 -2.71 -2.56
C GLY A 81 -21.16 -2.19 -1.24
N LEU A 82 -19.81 -2.17 -1.06
CA LEU A 82 -19.22 -1.62 0.14
C LEU A 82 -19.39 -0.10 0.19
N SER A 83 -19.66 0.41 1.39
CA SER A 83 -19.68 1.86 1.64
C SER A 83 -18.26 2.44 1.64
N ASP A 84 -18.15 3.76 1.49
CA ASP A 84 -16.85 4.43 1.59
C ASP A 84 -16.19 4.17 2.96
N SER A 85 -16.97 4.17 4.03
CA SER A 85 -16.47 3.88 5.38
C SER A 85 -15.86 2.47 5.47
N ASP A 86 -16.50 1.47 4.86
CA ASP A 86 -15.99 0.10 4.84
C ASP A 86 -14.73 -0.01 3.99
N ILE A 87 -14.68 0.68 2.86
CA ILE A 87 -13.50 0.68 1.97
C ILE A 87 -12.32 1.35 2.67
N ASP A 88 -12.53 2.45 3.39
CA ASP A 88 -11.47 3.16 4.12
C ASP A 88 -10.78 2.29 5.18
N LYS A 89 -11.46 1.26 5.68
CA LYS A 89 -10.86 0.29 6.60
C LYS A 89 -9.97 -0.71 5.89
N LEU A 90 -10.14 -0.88 4.58
CA LEU A 90 -9.45 -1.88 3.77
C LEU A 90 -8.35 -1.28 2.89
N LEU A 91 -8.50 -0.03 2.47
CA LEU A 91 -7.58 0.60 1.52
C LEU A 91 -7.15 1.97 2.02
N VAL A 92 -5.84 2.23 1.94
CA VAL A 92 -5.28 3.56 2.17
C VAL A 92 -4.36 3.91 1.00
N LEU A 93 -4.49 5.14 0.50
CA LEU A 93 -3.55 5.75 -0.44
C LEU A 93 -2.89 6.94 0.26
N ASP A 94 -1.62 6.78 0.60
CA ASP A 94 -0.84 7.77 1.34
C ASP A 94 0.28 8.31 0.44
N ILE A 95 -0.02 9.40 -0.25
CA ILE A 95 0.95 10.08 -1.10
C ILE A 95 1.66 11.13 -0.24
N LYS A 96 2.88 10.82 0.18
CA LYS A 96 3.64 11.72 1.05
C LYS A 96 4.11 12.96 0.28
N PRO A 97 3.80 14.16 0.77
CA PRO A 97 4.27 15.38 0.13
C PRO A 97 5.80 15.52 0.23
N THR A 98 6.40 16.32 -0.64
CA THR A 98 7.85 16.56 -0.61
C THR A 98 8.33 17.04 0.75
N SER A 99 7.52 17.84 1.46
CA SER A 99 7.85 18.33 2.80
C SER A 99 8.05 17.21 3.84
N TYR A 100 7.40 16.06 3.67
CA TYR A 100 7.63 14.90 4.53
C TYR A 100 9.09 14.45 4.51
N PHE A 101 9.71 14.52 3.34
CA PHE A 101 11.11 14.16 3.14
C PHE A 101 12.05 15.30 3.49
N THR A 102 11.79 16.50 3.00
CA THR A 102 12.68 17.66 3.19
C THR A 102 12.75 18.12 4.65
N SER A 103 11.67 17.95 5.42
CA SER A 103 11.69 18.22 6.87
C SER A 103 12.66 17.31 7.63
N LYS A 104 13.05 16.18 7.02
CA LYS A 104 14.03 15.22 7.55
C LYS A 104 15.40 15.35 6.87
N GLY A 105 15.59 16.40 6.04
CA GLY A 105 16.83 16.62 5.29
C GLY A 105 17.02 15.65 4.13
N ILE A 106 15.96 15.05 3.61
CA ILE A 106 16.02 14.04 2.56
C ILE A 106 15.43 14.58 1.27
N THR A 107 16.14 14.38 0.15
CA THR A 107 15.69 14.75 -1.19
C THR A 107 15.34 13.54 -2.05
N ASN A 108 16.01 12.42 -1.86
CA ASN A 108 15.76 11.17 -2.60
C ASN A 108 14.55 10.44 -2.01
N GLN A 109 13.35 10.69 -2.54
CA GLN A 109 12.12 10.12 -2.03
C GLN A 109 12.07 8.61 -2.23
N HIS A 110 12.47 8.13 -3.40
CA HIS A 110 12.47 6.70 -3.68
C HIS A 110 13.46 5.94 -2.80
N GLY A 111 14.70 6.40 -2.75
CA GLY A 111 15.77 5.69 -2.05
C GLY A 111 15.56 5.55 -0.55
N TYR A 112 14.92 6.54 0.08
CA TYR A 112 14.69 6.54 1.53
C TYR A 112 13.26 6.15 1.92
N GLY A 113 12.35 6.00 0.96
CA GLY A 113 10.95 5.71 1.24
C GLY A 113 10.76 4.47 2.10
N GLY A 114 11.40 3.37 1.72
CA GLY A 114 11.26 2.11 2.48
C GLY A 114 11.61 2.24 3.95
N SER A 115 12.77 2.83 4.26
CA SER A 115 13.21 2.98 5.65
C SER A 115 12.39 4.00 6.44
N LEU A 116 11.94 5.08 5.80
CA LEU A 116 11.10 6.09 6.47
C LEU A 116 9.71 5.55 6.80
N PHE A 117 9.10 4.85 5.85
CA PHE A 117 7.72 4.38 6.01
C PHE A 117 7.59 3.31 7.08
N VAL A 118 8.56 2.40 7.19
CA VAL A 118 8.53 1.39 8.25
C VAL A 118 8.86 1.96 9.64
N ARG A 119 9.32 3.20 9.72
CA ARG A 119 9.53 3.93 10.97
C ARG A 119 8.45 4.96 11.25
N ASP A 120 7.52 5.15 10.32
CA ASP A 120 6.40 6.06 10.49
C ASP A 120 5.36 5.40 11.42
N GLU A 121 5.17 5.99 12.58
CA GLU A 121 4.30 5.44 13.62
C GLU A 121 2.85 5.28 13.15
N SER A 122 2.33 6.25 12.40
CA SER A 122 0.96 6.19 11.89
C SER A 122 0.75 5.02 10.93
N ILE A 123 1.73 4.80 10.04
CA ILE A 123 1.69 3.68 9.09
C ILE A 123 1.78 2.35 9.85
N MET A 124 2.72 2.23 10.76
CA MET A 124 2.90 0.99 11.53
C MET A 124 1.71 0.70 12.43
N ASN A 125 1.10 1.72 13.05
CA ASN A 125 -0.12 1.56 13.85
C ASN A 125 -1.27 1.01 13.01
N TRP A 126 -1.44 1.52 11.78
CA TRP A 126 -2.45 0.99 10.86
C TRP A 126 -2.21 -0.50 10.58
N LEU A 127 -0.97 -0.84 10.21
CA LEU A 127 -0.61 -2.21 9.84
C LEU A 127 -0.81 -3.19 11.01
N PHE A 128 -0.36 -2.82 12.20
CA PHE A 128 -0.44 -3.68 13.38
C PHE A 128 -1.82 -3.73 14.01
N ALA A 129 -2.68 -2.76 13.74
CA ALA A 129 -4.07 -2.81 14.18
C ALA A 129 -4.92 -3.81 13.43
N LYS A 130 -4.50 -4.25 12.23
CA LYS A 130 -5.25 -5.23 11.44
C LYS A 130 -5.16 -6.60 12.06
N VAL A 131 -6.34 -7.22 12.17
CA VAL A 131 -6.52 -8.58 12.70
C VAL A 131 -7.41 -9.38 11.76
N ARG A 132 -7.34 -10.68 11.90
CA ARG A 132 -8.13 -11.60 11.10
C ARG A 132 -9.24 -12.23 11.89
#